data_195776c50e5a22bb016b8a6df0030551
#
_entry.id   195776c50e5a22bb016b8a6df0030551
#
_cell.length_a   1.000
_cell.length_b   1.000
_cell.length_c   1.000
_cell.angle_alpha   90.00
_cell.angle_beta   90.00
_cell.angle_gamma   90.00
#
_symmetry.space_group_name_H-M   'P 1'
#
loop_
_entity.id
_entity.type
_entity.pdbx_description
1 polymer ?
#
loop_
_entity_poly.entity_id
_entity_poly.type
_entity_poly.pdbx_seq_one_letter_code
_entity_poly.pdbx_strand_id
1 'polypeptide(L)'
;AYIGTNGAGKSTTIKMLTGLLKPTSGEIDISDKLRIGMVFQESVLDEELSVLDNLKSRIYLYSKQDLDWLDRLIEKTELAGLLNQAYGTLSGGQRRRVDIVRALLNKPDLLFLDEPTTGLDIQTRQAIWKLLRQMQAEENLTIFLTTHYLEEAENADMTYIIDHGKILAKGSAKDLKERFAKNSLMIKTDFIEDFKEYHHQVIDKTTLLIDSVEVEEVLDILSEKKDKISDFDYKKGGISSAFITIVGRDIE
;
A
#
# COMPACT_ATOMS: atom_id res chain seq x y z
N ALA A 1 -0.73 5.02 -5.85
CA ALA A 1 0.15 4.39 -4.87
C ALA A 1 1.61 4.75 -5.13
N TYR A 2 2.41 4.82 -4.08
CA TYR A 2 3.84 5.12 -4.13
C TYR A 2 4.57 4.04 -3.32
N ILE A 3 5.12 3.05 -4.00
CA ILE A 3 5.65 1.84 -3.38
C ILE A 3 7.17 1.77 -3.52
N GLY A 4 7.83 1.19 -2.52
CA GLY A 4 9.29 1.06 -2.52
C GLY A 4 9.78 0.39 -1.24
N THR A 5 11.05 0.01 -1.24
CA THR A 5 11.72 -0.58 -0.09
C THR A 5 11.80 0.40 1.09
N ASN A 6 12.13 -0.09 2.27
CA ASN A 6 12.41 0.78 3.42
C ASN A 6 13.63 1.64 3.10
N GLY A 7 13.54 2.94 3.38
CA GLY A 7 14.60 3.89 3.02
C GLY A 7 14.57 4.40 1.58
N ALA A 8 13.68 3.92 0.71
CA ALA A 8 13.58 4.36 -0.69
C ALA A 8 13.22 5.87 -0.86
N GLY A 9 12.81 6.57 0.20
CA GLY A 9 12.47 7.99 0.17
C GLY A 9 10.97 8.31 0.15
N LYS A 10 10.10 7.32 0.41
CA LYS A 10 8.63 7.48 0.38
C LYS A 10 8.13 8.62 1.29
N SER A 11 8.40 8.55 2.59
CA SER A 11 7.97 9.56 3.56
C SER A 11 8.65 10.92 3.33
N THR A 12 9.89 10.95 2.82
CA THR A 12 10.58 12.17 2.44
C THR A 12 9.84 12.88 1.31
N THR A 13 9.41 12.13 0.29
CA THR A 13 8.62 12.66 -0.82
C THR A 13 7.29 13.24 -0.33
N ILE A 14 6.54 12.52 0.52
CA ILE A 14 5.31 13.06 1.12
C ILE A 14 5.58 14.36 1.88
N LYS A 15 6.63 14.40 2.72
CA LYS A 15 6.97 15.61 3.48
C LYS A 15 7.28 16.80 2.58
N MET A 16 7.90 16.57 1.43
CA MET A 16 8.11 17.64 0.44
C MET A 16 6.80 18.05 -0.22
N LEU A 17 5.97 17.11 -0.68
CA LEU A 17 4.68 17.38 -1.31
C LEU A 17 3.67 18.08 -0.39
N THR A 18 3.77 17.85 0.92
CA THR A 18 2.91 18.51 1.93
C THR A 18 3.49 19.79 2.50
N GLY A 19 4.66 20.25 1.99
CA GLY A 19 5.33 21.45 2.46
C GLY A 19 6.01 21.35 3.82
N LEU A 20 6.06 20.15 4.43
CA LEU A 20 6.74 19.91 5.69
C LEU A 20 8.27 19.85 5.55
N LEU A 21 8.75 19.65 4.34
CA LEU A 21 10.17 19.65 3.99
C LEU A 21 10.37 20.42 2.69
N LYS A 22 11.32 21.36 2.68
CA LYS A 22 11.67 22.08 1.45
C LYS A 22 12.60 21.21 0.59
N PRO A 23 12.32 21.03 -0.73
CA PRO A 23 13.24 20.34 -1.62
C PRO A 23 14.55 21.12 -1.78
N THR A 24 15.66 20.41 -1.92
CA THR A 24 16.99 21.02 -2.14
C THR A 24 17.09 21.62 -3.54
N SER A 25 16.40 21.04 -4.50
CA SER A 25 16.32 21.52 -5.89
C SER A 25 14.99 21.10 -6.51
N GLY A 26 14.63 21.71 -7.64
CA GLY A 26 13.36 21.49 -8.29
C GLY A 26 12.23 22.33 -7.69
N GLU A 27 11.05 22.21 -8.24
CA GLU A 27 9.86 22.96 -7.86
C GLU A 27 8.69 22.02 -7.62
N ILE A 28 7.82 22.40 -6.68
CA ILE A 28 6.55 21.74 -6.42
C ILE A 28 5.47 22.78 -6.66
N ASP A 29 4.65 22.55 -7.67
CA ASP A 29 3.52 23.42 -7.99
C ASP A 29 2.24 22.82 -7.39
N ILE A 30 1.62 23.55 -6.47
CA ILE A 30 0.40 23.17 -5.77
C ILE A 30 -0.60 24.32 -5.90
N SER A 31 -1.81 24.01 -6.36
CA SER A 31 -2.89 25.01 -6.40
C SER A 31 -3.21 25.52 -4.98
N ASP A 32 -3.26 26.85 -4.83
CA ASP A 32 -3.62 27.51 -3.55
C ASP A 32 -5.01 27.11 -3.03
N LYS A 33 -5.86 26.55 -3.88
CA LYS A 33 -7.21 26.10 -3.53
C LYS A 33 -7.26 24.65 -3.07
N LEU A 34 -6.17 23.89 -3.25
CA LEU A 34 -6.14 22.47 -2.92
C LEU A 34 -6.13 22.25 -1.39
N ARG A 35 -7.17 21.62 -0.89
CA ARG A 35 -7.22 21.21 0.52
C ARG A 35 -6.55 19.87 0.68
N ILE A 36 -5.54 19.82 1.53
CA ILE A 36 -4.74 18.62 1.78
C ILE A 36 -5.08 18.07 3.16
N GLY A 37 -5.35 16.77 3.23
CA GLY A 37 -5.37 15.98 4.46
C GLY A 37 -4.10 15.11 4.54
N MET A 38 -3.65 14.82 5.75
CA MET A 38 -2.46 13.97 5.96
C MET A 38 -2.69 13.01 7.12
N VAL A 39 -2.44 11.72 6.90
CA VAL A 39 -2.32 10.71 7.94
C VAL A 39 -0.87 10.29 8.00
N PHE A 40 -0.22 10.59 9.10
CA PHE A 40 1.18 10.26 9.34
C PHE A 40 1.33 8.78 9.71
N GLN A 41 2.53 8.26 9.61
CA GLN A 41 2.85 6.92 10.08
C GLN A 41 2.62 6.80 11.60
N GLU A 42 3.09 7.80 12.37
CA GLU A 42 2.81 7.96 13.79
C GLU A 42 1.68 8.99 13.99
N SER A 43 0.85 8.77 14.99
CA SER A 43 -0.22 9.72 15.29
C SER A 43 0.32 11.03 15.87
N VAL A 44 -0.38 12.10 15.57
CA VAL A 44 -0.13 13.46 16.11
C VAL A 44 -1.22 13.91 17.08
N LEU A 45 -2.05 12.98 17.56
CA LEU A 45 -3.11 13.24 18.52
C LEU A 45 -2.60 13.08 19.95
N ASP A 46 -3.23 13.80 20.87
CA ASP A 46 -2.89 13.76 22.27
C ASP A 46 -3.46 12.49 22.92
N GLU A 47 -2.60 11.71 23.57
CA GLU A 47 -2.95 10.43 24.16
C GLU A 47 -3.83 10.58 25.41
N GLU A 48 -3.73 11.71 26.12
CA GLU A 48 -4.48 11.98 27.37
C GLU A 48 -5.88 12.55 27.09
N LEU A 49 -6.08 13.18 25.92
CA LEU A 49 -7.38 13.72 25.54
C LEU A 49 -8.32 12.62 25.03
N SER A 50 -9.62 12.85 25.22
CA SER A 50 -10.64 11.99 24.61
C SER A 50 -10.56 12.07 23.07
N VAL A 51 -11.09 11.03 22.39
CA VAL A 51 -11.24 11.05 20.94
C VAL A 51 -11.98 12.31 20.49
N LEU A 52 -13.09 12.64 21.15
CA LEU A 52 -13.92 13.78 20.79
C LEU A 52 -13.16 15.10 20.97
N ASP A 53 -12.42 15.27 22.07
CA ASP A 53 -11.66 16.51 22.34
C ASP A 53 -10.52 16.68 21.34
N ASN A 54 -9.83 15.60 20.98
CA ASN A 54 -8.85 15.61 19.91
C ASN A 54 -9.45 16.08 18.57
N LEU A 55 -10.59 15.51 18.15
CA LEU A 55 -11.25 15.89 16.90
C LEU A 55 -11.79 17.33 16.95
N LYS A 56 -12.42 17.74 18.05
CA LYS A 56 -12.91 19.11 18.23
C LYS A 56 -11.77 20.14 18.24
N SER A 57 -10.67 19.88 18.94
CA SER A 57 -9.52 20.79 18.95
C SER A 57 -9.00 21.04 17.53
N ARG A 58 -9.05 20.04 16.66
CA ARG A 58 -8.60 20.17 15.25
C ARG A 58 -9.60 20.89 14.37
N ILE A 59 -10.91 20.58 14.51
CA ILE A 59 -11.92 21.24 13.65
C ILE A 59 -12.00 22.75 13.95
N TYR A 60 -11.74 23.17 15.20
CA TYR A 60 -11.72 24.57 15.58
C TYR A 60 -10.52 25.36 15.02
N LEU A 61 -9.50 24.70 14.48
CA LEU A 61 -8.40 25.37 13.77
C LEU A 61 -8.78 25.79 12.34
N TYR A 62 -9.86 25.24 11.79
CA TYR A 62 -10.31 25.59 10.45
C TYR A 62 -11.24 26.79 10.45
N SER A 63 -11.12 27.63 9.45
CA SER A 63 -11.95 28.85 9.30
C SER A 63 -13.44 28.55 9.20
N LYS A 64 -13.79 27.39 8.61
CA LYS A 64 -15.16 26.90 8.53
C LYS A 64 -15.25 25.58 9.30
N GLN A 65 -15.98 25.63 10.40
CA GLN A 65 -16.25 24.48 11.25
C GLN A 65 -17.52 23.77 10.76
N ASP A 66 -17.40 22.52 10.34
CA ASP A 66 -18.52 21.71 9.85
C ASP A 66 -18.75 20.54 10.81
N LEU A 67 -19.57 20.80 11.84
CA LEU A 67 -19.87 19.81 12.87
C LEU A 67 -20.76 18.68 12.31
N ASP A 68 -21.68 18.99 11.38
CA ASP A 68 -22.47 17.96 10.72
C ASP A 68 -21.61 16.99 9.92
N TRP A 69 -20.50 17.49 9.38
CA TRP A 69 -19.52 16.66 8.71
C TRP A 69 -18.76 15.78 9.69
N LEU A 70 -18.37 16.31 10.85
CA LEU A 70 -17.74 15.52 11.90
C LEU A 70 -18.66 14.38 12.36
N ASP A 71 -19.96 14.65 12.59
CA ASP A 71 -20.92 13.63 12.99
C ASP A 71 -21.06 12.52 11.94
N ARG A 72 -21.13 12.88 10.66
CA ARG A 72 -21.13 11.91 9.56
C ARG A 72 -19.85 11.06 9.51
N LEU A 73 -18.69 11.66 9.73
CA LEU A 73 -17.43 10.92 9.78
C LEU A 73 -17.41 9.95 10.96
N ILE A 74 -17.88 10.37 12.14
CA ILE A 74 -17.97 9.51 13.33
C ILE A 74 -18.86 8.29 13.06
N GLU A 75 -20.00 8.49 12.41
CA GLU A 75 -20.92 7.40 12.03
C GLU A 75 -20.25 6.44 11.03
N LYS A 76 -19.71 6.97 9.92
CA LYS A 76 -19.07 6.16 8.87
C LYS A 76 -17.86 5.36 9.37
N THR A 77 -17.18 5.83 10.39
CA THR A 77 -15.98 5.20 10.96
C THR A 77 -16.26 4.37 12.20
N GLU A 78 -17.53 4.27 12.61
CA GLU A 78 -17.95 3.52 13.80
C GLU A 78 -17.23 3.98 15.09
N LEU A 79 -16.97 5.28 15.21
CA LEU A 79 -16.27 5.84 16.37
C LEU A 79 -17.19 6.26 17.51
N ALA A 80 -18.52 6.23 17.34
CA ALA A 80 -19.50 6.72 18.32
C ALA A 80 -19.27 6.17 19.75
N GLY A 81 -18.98 4.87 19.87
CA GLY A 81 -18.73 4.21 21.16
C GLY A 81 -17.35 4.53 21.77
N LEU A 82 -16.48 5.22 21.07
CA LEU A 82 -15.10 5.52 21.48
C LEU A 82 -14.88 6.99 21.84
N LEU A 83 -15.84 7.87 21.57
CA LEU A 83 -15.67 9.32 21.65
C LEU A 83 -15.19 9.84 23.02
N ASN A 84 -15.64 9.22 24.10
CA ASN A 84 -15.28 9.61 25.47
C ASN A 84 -14.06 8.87 26.02
N GLN A 85 -13.46 7.97 25.25
CA GLN A 85 -12.25 7.26 25.68
C GLN A 85 -11.01 8.11 25.40
N ALA A 86 -10.02 8.02 26.29
CA ALA A 86 -8.72 8.63 26.04
C ALA A 86 -8.05 7.98 24.83
N TYR A 87 -7.53 8.80 23.91
CA TYR A 87 -6.94 8.32 22.65
C TYR A 87 -5.84 7.27 22.88
N GLY A 88 -5.01 7.46 23.90
CA GLY A 88 -3.93 6.55 24.27
C GLY A 88 -4.39 5.13 24.67
N THR A 89 -5.66 4.95 25.06
CA THR A 89 -6.20 3.64 25.45
C THR A 89 -6.76 2.81 24.30
N LEU A 90 -6.83 3.39 23.10
CA LEU A 90 -7.38 2.74 21.92
C LEU A 90 -6.44 1.69 21.35
N SER A 91 -7.00 0.65 20.70
CA SER A 91 -6.23 -0.27 19.88
C SER A 91 -5.60 0.44 18.66
N GLY A 92 -4.56 -0.14 18.06
CA GLY A 92 -3.91 0.44 16.88
C GLY A 92 -4.89 0.74 15.73
N GLY A 93 -5.81 -0.17 15.45
CA GLY A 93 -6.82 0.02 14.43
C GLY A 93 -7.85 1.10 14.76
N GLN A 94 -8.23 1.23 16.04
CA GLN A 94 -9.09 2.30 16.51
C GLN A 94 -8.39 3.66 16.41
N ARG A 95 -7.12 3.76 16.84
CA ARG A 95 -6.31 4.97 16.67
C ARG A 95 -6.23 5.37 15.19
N ARG A 96 -5.97 4.42 14.31
CA ARG A 96 -5.86 4.71 12.87
C ARG A 96 -7.16 5.24 12.28
N ARG A 97 -8.32 4.73 12.70
CA ARG A 97 -9.61 5.30 12.29
C ARG A 97 -9.78 6.75 12.74
N VAL A 98 -9.38 7.07 13.98
CA VAL A 98 -9.42 8.45 14.50
C VAL A 98 -8.47 9.36 13.71
N ASP A 99 -7.25 8.91 13.38
CA ASP A 99 -6.28 9.66 12.57
C ASP A 99 -6.83 9.97 11.17
N ILE A 100 -7.53 9.01 10.56
CA ILE A 100 -8.19 9.21 9.26
C ILE A 100 -9.30 10.24 9.38
N VAL A 101 -10.19 10.14 10.40
CA VAL A 101 -11.23 11.14 10.65
C VAL A 101 -10.64 12.52 10.82
N ARG A 102 -9.60 12.66 11.63
CA ARG A 102 -8.88 13.92 11.83
C ARG A 102 -8.39 14.51 10.50
N ALA A 103 -7.83 13.67 9.63
CA ALA A 103 -7.32 14.14 8.33
C ALA A 103 -8.44 14.52 7.35
N LEU A 104 -9.66 13.99 7.53
CA LEU A 104 -10.84 14.27 6.70
C LEU A 104 -11.67 15.47 7.19
N LEU A 105 -11.40 16.03 8.38
CA LEU A 105 -12.19 17.13 8.98
C LEU A 105 -12.32 18.36 8.08
N ASN A 106 -11.30 18.66 7.30
CA ASN A 106 -11.25 19.80 6.38
C ASN A 106 -11.82 19.49 4.99
N LYS A 107 -12.50 18.36 4.80
CA LYS A 107 -12.97 17.90 3.48
C LYS A 107 -11.88 18.03 2.42
N PRO A 108 -10.76 17.32 2.57
CA PRO A 108 -9.63 17.47 1.64
C PRO A 108 -9.99 17.01 0.23
N ASP A 109 -9.38 17.64 -0.76
CA ASP A 109 -9.42 17.19 -2.15
C ASP A 109 -8.36 16.12 -2.41
N LEU A 110 -7.26 16.16 -1.62
CA LEU A 110 -6.15 15.21 -1.65
C LEU A 110 -5.79 14.74 -0.23
N LEU A 111 -5.83 13.43 -0.01
CA LEU A 111 -5.44 12.79 1.25
C LEU A 111 -4.12 12.03 1.06
N PHE A 112 -3.10 12.45 1.77
CA PHE A 112 -1.86 11.70 1.90
C PHE A 112 -1.95 10.69 3.04
N LEU A 113 -1.54 9.47 2.77
CA LEU A 113 -1.49 8.37 3.72
C LEU A 113 -0.07 7.79 3.75
N ASP A 114 0.65 8.01 4.85
CA ASP A 114 1.99 7.45 5.02
C ASP A 114 1.89 6.11 5.77
N GLU A 115 2.03 5.01 5.02
CA GLU A 115 1.92 3.63 5.50
C GLU A 115 0.67 3.38 6.38
N PRO A 116 -0.55 3.60 5.87
CA PRO A 116 -1.76 3.70 6.68
C PRO A 116 -2.16 2.44 7.43
N THR A 117 -1.67 1.28 7.05
CA THR A 117 -2.11 -0.02 7.58
C THR A 117 -0.99 -0.82 8.23
N THR A 118 0.19 -0.22 8.38
CA THR A 118 1.34 -0.87 9.01
C THR A 118 1.02 -1.27 10.45
N GLY A 119 1.33 -2.52 10.81
CA GLY A 119 1.09 -3.06 12.14
C GLY A 119 -0.37 -3.43 12.45
N LEU A 120 -1.28 -3.35 11.47
CA LEU A 120 -2.69 -3.70 11.64
C LEU A 120 -2.97 -5.14 11.18
N ASP A 121 -3.92 -5.78 11.84
CA ASP A 121 -4.44 -7.08 11.41
C ASP A 121 -5.22 -6.98 10.09
N ILE A 122 -5.45 -8.12 9.44
CA ILE A 122 -6.07 -8.20 8.11
C ILE A 122 -7.49 -7.60 8.11
N GLN A 123 -8.30 -7.85 9.14
CA GLN A 123 -9.68 -7.39 9.20
C GLN A 123 -9.74 -5.87 9.34
N THR A 124 -8.93 -5.33 10.25
CA THR A 124 -8.80 -3.88 10.45
C THR A 124 -8.31 -3.17 9.18
N ARG A 125 -7.32 -3.75 8.48
CA ARG A 125 -6.81 -3.24 7.21
C ARG A 125 -7.92 -3.18 6.16
N GLN A 126 -8.69 -4.26 5.99
CA GLN A 126 -9.81 -4.30 5.05
C GLN A 126 -10.89 -3.27 5.38
N ALA A 127 -11.21 -3.08 6.66
CA ALA A 127 -12.19 -2.07 7.10
C ALA A 127 -11.73 -0.64 6.75
N ILE A 128 -10.44 -0.32 6.98
CA ILE A 128 -9.86 0.99 6.61
C ILE A 128 -9.93 1.19 5.09
N TRP A 129 -9.56 0.20 4.28
CA TRP A 129 -9.63 0.32 2.82
C TRP A 129 -11.07 0.45 2.30
N LYS A 130 -12.02 -0.23 2.92
CA LYS A 130 -13.44 -0.07 2.60
C LYS A 130 -13.91 1.37 2.86
N LEU A 131 -13.57 1.93 4.02
CA LEU A 131 -13.86 3.31 4.37
C LEU A 131 -13.25 4.30 3.37
N LEU A 132 -11.96 4.16 3.06
CA LEU A 132 -11.25 5.05 2.15
C LEU A 132 -11.84 5.02 0.74
N ARG A 133 -12.20 3.84 0.22
CA ARG A 133 -12.89 3.70 -1.08
C ARG A 133 -14.27 4.35 -1.07
N GLN A 134 -15.02 4.21 0.02
CA GLN A 134 -16.29 4.89 0.17
C GLN A 134 -16.11 6.41 0.14
N MET A 135 -15.12 6.95 0.84
CA MET A 135 -14.80 8.38 0.81
C MET A 135 -14.38 8.87 -0.59
N GLN A 136 -13.61 8.08 -1.33
CA GLN A 136 -13.28 8.40 -2.72
C GLN A 136 -14.55 8.52 -3.60
N ALA A 137 -15.45 7.56 -3.49
CA ALA A 137 -16.66 7.52 -4.32
C ALA A 137 -17.67 8.64 -3.98
N GLU A 138 -17.84 8.96 -2.69
CA GLU A 138 -18.85 9.91 -2.23
C GLU A 138 -18.37 11.37 -2.24
N GLU A 139 -17.09 11.60 -1.94
CA GLU A 139 -16.54 12.94 -1.73
C GLU A 139 -15.54 13.37 -2.81
N ASN A 140 -15.40 12.59 -3.89
CA ASN A 140 -14.43 12.84 -4.97
C ASN A 140 -13.00 13.03 -4.44
N LEU A 141 -12.63 12.27 -3.41
CA LEU A 141 -11.35 12.35 -2.73
C LEU A 141 -10.25 11.68 -3.55
N THR A 142 -9.17 12.39 -3.81
CA THR A 142 -7.93 11.78 -4.33
C THR A 142 -7.10 11.24 -3.16
N ILE A 143 -6.60 10.02 -3.27
CA ILE A 143 -5.74 9.40 -2.25
C ILE A 143 -4.34 9.18 -2.83
N PHE A 144 -3.34 9.72 -2.15
CA PHE A 144 -1.93 9.40 -2.37
C PHE A 144 -1.43 8.58 -1.18
N LEU A 145 -1.10 7.32 -1.43
CA LEU A 145 -0.62 6.44 -0.36
C LEU A 145 0.83 6.01 -0.59
N THR A 146 1.61 5.94 0.49
CA THR A 146 2.84 5.17 0.52
C THR A 146 2.60 3.85 1.23
N THR A 147 3.19 2.80 0.71
CA THR A 147 3.11 1.48 1.34
C THR A 147 4.29 0.60 0.93
N HIS A 148 4.60 -0.36 1.75
CA HIS A 148 5.43 -1.52 1.42
C HIS A 148 4.59 -2.79 1.21
N TYR A 149 3.27 -2.72 1.41
CA TYR A 149 2.33 -3.78 1.11
C TYR A 149 1.90 -3.69 -0.36
N LEU A 150 2.48 -4.53 -1.20
CA LEU A 150 2.26 -4.49 -2.66
C LEU A 150 0.80 -4.74 -3.05
N GLU A 151 0.07 -5.52 -2.24
CA GLU A 151 -1.36 -5.78 -2.42
C GLU A 151 -2.22 -4.51 -2.37
N GLU A 152 -1.79 -3.48 -1.62
CA GLU A 152 -2.51 -2.21 -1.55
C GLU A 152 -2.42 -1.41 -2.85
N ALA A 153 -1.37 -1.64 -3.64
CA ALA A 153 -1.19 -1.01 -4.95
C ALA A 153 -2.00 -1.70 -6.07
N GLU A 154 -2.50 -2.91 -5.85
CA GLU A 154 -3.28 -3.65 -6.86
C GLU A 154 -4.53 -2.90 -7.34
N ASN A 155 -5.13 -2.09 -6.47
CA ASN A 155 -6.35 -1.34 -6.74
C ASN A 155 -6.10 0.15 -6.96
N ALA A 156 -4.85 0.58 -7.11
CA ALA A 156 -4.52 1.97 -7.38
C ALA A 156 -4.63 2.27 -8.88
N ASP A 157 -5.20 3.42 -9.23
CA ASP A 157 -5.30 3.89 -10.62
C ASP A 157 -3.91 4.12 -11.21
N MET A 158 -2.97 4.60 -10.39
CA MET A 158 -1.58 4.84 -10.76
C MET A 158 -0.65 4.41 -9.63
N THR A 159 0.40 3.68 -9.99
CA THR A 159 1.45 3.23 -9.07
C THR A 159 2.80 3.73 -9.56
N TYR A 160 3.58 4.27 -8.63
CA TYR A 160 4.98 4.62 -8.81
C TYR A 160 5.83 3.68 -7.97
N ILE A 161 6.83 3.06 -8.58
CA ILE A 161 7.83 2.24 -7.90
C ILE A 161 9.09 3.10 -7.72
N ILE A 162 9.50 3.26 -6.46
CA ILE A 162 10.66 4.06 -6.11
C ILE A 162 11.70 3.20 -5.39
N ASP A 163 12.97 3.44 -5.71
CA ASP A 163 14.09 2.96 -4.93
C ASP A 163 15.22 3.98 -4.93
N HIS A 164 15.95 4.09 -3.81
CA HIS A 164 17.06 5.07 -3.61
C HIS A 164 16.72 6.50 -4.11
N GLY A 165 15.50 6.97 -3.88
CA GLY A 165 15.03 8.32 -4.27
C GLY A 165 14.73 8.48 -5.76
N LYS A 166 14.78 7.42 -6.56
CA LYS A 166 14.48 7.44 -8.00
C LYS A 166 13.20 6.68 -8.31
N ILE A 167 12.40 7.20 -9.21
CA ILE A 167 11.25 6.48 -9.77
C ILE A 167 11.78 5.51 -10.83
N LEU A 168 11.67 4.20 -10.56
CA LEU A 168 12.11 3.14 -11.46
C LEU A 168 11.03 2.78 -12.48
N ALA A 169 9.77 2.82 -12.10
CA ALA A 169 8.64 2.54 -12.98
C ALA A 169 7.37 3.26 -12.54
N LYS A 170 6.47 3.48 -13.49
CA LYS A 170 5.12 4.00 -13.24
C LYS A 170 4.10 3.38 -14.18
N GLY A 171 2.88 3.24 -13.73
CA GLY A 171 1.76 2.71 -14.50
C GLY A 171 0.63 2.24 -13.60
N SER A 172 -0.48 1.78 -14.17
CA SER A 172 -1.48 1.02 -13.43
C SER A 172 -0.90 -0.31 -12.94
N ALA A 173 -1.53 -0.95 -11.95
CA ALA A 173 -1.12 -2.30 -11.54
C ALA A 173 -1.15 -3.29 -12.71
N LYS A 174 -2.10 -3.12 -13.63
CA LYS A 174 -2.20 -3.93 -14.86
C LYS A 174 -0.99 -3.72 -15.75
N ASP A 175 -0.64 -2.46 -16.08
CA ASP A 175 0.50 -2.13 -16.95
C ASP A 175 1.83 -2.64 -16.37
N LEU A 176 2.00 -2.47 -15.04
CA LEU A 176 3.21 -2.95 -14.37
C LEU A 176 3.31 -4.48 -14.38
N LYS A 177 2.19 -5.18 -14.17
CA LYS A 177 2.16 -6.65 -14.28
C LYS A 177 2.46 -7.13 -15.70
N GLU A 178 1.83 -6.57 -16.70
CA GLU A 178 2.04 -6.97 -18.12
C GLU A 178 3.50 -6.76 -18.57
N ARG A 179 4.17 -5.73 -18.05
CA ARG A 179 5.54 -5.39 -18.47
C ARG A 179 6.64 -6.08 -17.67
N PHE A 180 6.40 -6.40 -16.42
CA PHE A 180 7.46 -6.78 -15.49
C PHE A 180 7.16 -8.03 -14.66
N ALA A 181 5.90 -8.45 -14.54
CA ALA A 181 5.58 -9.63 -13.77
C ALA A 181 6.03 -10.89 -14.48
N LYS A 182 6.60 -11.81 -13.71
CA LYS A 182 7.03 -13.11 -14.18
C LYS A 182 6.17 -14.18 -13.54
N ASN A 183 5.68 -15.12 -14.36
CA ASN A 183 5.06 -16.32 -13.84
C ASN A 183 6.15 -17.24 -13.27
N SER A 184 5.79 -18.09 -12.34
CA SER A 184 6.72 -19.07 -11.78
C SER A 184 6.04 -20.41 -11.58
N LEU A 185 6.81 -21.47 -11.79
CA LEU A 185 6.42 -22.85 -11.54
C LEU A 185 7.35 -23.42 -10.47
N MET A 186 6.80 -23.72 -9.32
CA MET A 186 7.49 -24.45 -8.26
C MET A 186 7.17 -25.93 -8.40
N ILE A 187 8.18 -26.78 -8.45
CA ILE A 187 8.05 -28.23 -8.60
C ILE A 187 8.70 -28.91 -7.41
N LYS A 188 7.99 -29.87 -6.82
CA LYS A 188 8.52 -30.76 -5.82
C LYS A 188 8.84 -32.11 -6.44
N THR A 189 10.11 -32.53 -6.34
CA THR A 189 10.65 -33.73 -6.98
C THR A 189 11.85 -34.29 -6.23
N ASP A 190 12.04 -35.61 -6.24
CA ASP A 190 13.28 -36.25 -5.80
C ASP A 190 14.33 -36.34 -6.93
N PHE A 191 14.00 -35.88 -8.14
CA PHE A 191 14.78 -36.02 -9.37
C PHE A 191 15.17 -34.65 -9.96
N ILE A 192 15.70 -33.73 -9.14
CA ILE A 192 16.05 -32.35 -9.58
C ILE A 192 16.95 -32.34 -10.82
N GLU A 193 17.88 -33.29 -10.92
CA GLU A 193 18.80 -33.42 -12.05
C GLU A 193 18.10 -33.60 -13.43
N ASP A 194 16.86 -34.11 -13.42
CA ASP A 194 16.09 -34.35 -14.64
C ASP A 194 15.42 -33.09 -15.19
N PHE A 195 15.58 -31.94 -14.48
CA PHE A 195 15.06 -30.65 -14.87
C PHE A 195 16.16 -29.67 -15.34
N LYS A 196 17.39 -30.15 -15.56
CA LYS A 196 18.54 -29.30 -15.97
C LYS A 196 18.35 -28.58 -17.30
N GLU A 197 17.48 -29.05 -18.15
CA GLU A 197 17.13 -28.43 -19.43
C GLU A 197 16.32 -27.13 -19.26
N TYR A 198 15.64 -26.97 -18.12
CA TYR A 198 14.90 -25.76 -17.78
C TYR A 198 15.76 -24.85 -16.91
N HIS A 199 15.74 -23.54 -17.18
CA HIS A 199 16.40 -22.59 -16.32
C HIS A 199 15.69 -22.52 -14.97
N HIS A 200 16.28 -23.08 -13.92
CA HIS A 200 15.66 -23.19 -12.61
C HIS A 200 16.62 -22.83 -11.47
N GLN A 201 16.02 -22.48 -10.33
CA GLN A 201 16.72 -22.31 -9.06
C GLN A 201 16.35 -23.50 -8.15
N VAL A 202 17.34 -24.09 -7.53
CA VAL A 202 17.11 -25.13 -6.51
C VAL A 202 16.86 -24.44 -5.18
N ILE A 203 15.65 -24.60 -4.63
CA ILE A 203 15.24 -24.01 -3.36
C ILE A 203 15.68 -24.87 -2.19
N ASP A 204 15.50 -26.20 -2.31
CA ASP A 204 15.93 -27.18 -1.34
C ASP A 204 16.22 -28.52 -2.05
N LYS A 205 16.44 -29.61 -1.25
CA LYS A 205 16.80 -30.92 -1.78
C LYS A 205 15.72 -31.56 -2.70
N THR A 206 14.50 -31.11 -2.60
CA THR A 206 13.35 -31.70 -3.31
C THR A 206 12.49 -30.67 -4.04
N THR A 207 12.89 -29.38 -4.00
CA THR A 207 12.08 -28.29 -4.56
C THR A 207 12.92 -27.44 -5.51
N LEU A 208 12.42 -27.21 -6.68
CA LEU A 208 12.97 -26.29 -7.67
C LEU A 208 11.93 -25.26 -8.10
N LEU A 209 12.41 -24.09 -8.57
CA LEU A 209 11.61 -22.98 -9.05
C LEU A 209 12.05 -22.63 -10.48
N ILE A 210 11.11 -22.62 -11.41
CA ILE A 210 11.30 -22.17 -12.78
C ILE A 210 10.61 -20.81 -12.90
N ASP A 211 11.38 -19.76 -13.18
CA ASP A 211 10.90 -18.40 -13.37
C ASP A 211 10.64 -18.07 -14.84
N SER A 212 9.76 -17.11 -15.07
CA SER A 212 9.46 -16.60 -16.43
C SER A 212 8.85 -17.65 -17.37
N VAL A 213 8.10 -18.62 -16.82
CA VAL A 213 7.50 -19.72 -17.56
C VAL A 213 6.09 -19.35 -18.04
N GLU A 214 5.79 -19.61 -19.30
CA GLU A 214 4.43 -19.43 -19.84
C GLU A 214 3.56 -20.67 -19.62
N VAL A 215 2.24 -20.48 -19.67
CA VAL A 215 1.27 -21.57 -19.36
C VAL A 215 1.46 -22.79 -20.26
N GLU A 216 1.76 -22.58 -21.53
CA GLU A 216 1.99 -23.67 -22.49
C GLU A 216 3.21 -24.49 -22.07
N GLU A 217 4.31 -23.84 -21.74
CA GLU A 217 5.54 -24.47 -21.26
C GLU A 217 5.32 -25.24 -19.94
N VAL A 218 4.52 -24.67 -19.03
CA VAL A 218 4.13 -25.38 -17.80
C VAL A 218 3.42 -26.69 -18.10
N LEU A 219 2.46 -26.66 -19.01
CA LEU A 219 1.71 -27.87 -19.41
C LEU A 219 2.62 -28.92 -20.03
N ASP A 220 3.58 -28.50 -20.84
CA ASP A 220 4.57 -29.39 -21.46
C ASP A 220 5.46 -30.03 -20.38
N ILE A 221 6.02 -29.23 -19.46
CA ILE A 221 6.85 -29.72 -18.35
C ILE A 221 6.07 -30.74 -17.50
N LEU A 222 4.84 -30.40 -17.11
CA LEU A 222 4.01 -31.27 -16.28
C LEU A 222 3.64 -32.58 -17.01
N SER A 223 3.45 -32.53 -18.34
CA SER A 223 3.15 -33.71 -19.14
C SER A 223 4.36 -34.61 -19.33
N GLU A 224 5.52 -34.03 -19.68
CA GLU A 224 6.74 -34.78 -19.96
C GLU A 224 7.37 -35.41 -18.71
N LYS A 225 7.32 -34.68 -17.58
CA LYS A 225 7.95 -35.10 -16.33
C LYS A 225 6.96 -35.67 -15.30
N LYS A 226 5.77 -36.03 -15.73
CA LYS A 226 4.64 -36.46 -14.88
C LYS A 226 5.04 -37.44 -13.77
N ASP A 227 5.83 -38.47 -14.10
CA ASP A 227 6.19 -39.54 -13.17
C ASP A 227 7.28 -39.14 -12.16
N LYS A 228 7.87 -37.94 -12.33
CA LYS A 228 8.95 -37.40 -11.50
C LYS A 228 8.51 -36.24 -10.62
N ILE A 229 7.29 -35.75 -10.79
CA ILE A 229 6.72 -34.63 -10.03
C ILE A 229 5.81 -35.17 -8.95
N SER A 230 6.13 -34.88 -7.68
CA SER A 230 5.28 -35.26 -6.55
C SER A 230 4.23 -34.18 -6.23
N ASP A 231 4.54 -32.90 -6.48
CA ASP A 231 3.67 -31.75 -6.26
C ASP A 231 4.14 -30.56 -7.10
N PHE A 232 3.24 -29.62 -7.41
CA PHE A 232 3.61 -28.39 -8.08
C PHE A 232 2.70 -27.23 -7.69
N ASP A 233 3.23 -26.00 -7.77
CA ASP A 233 2.48 -24.77 -7.58
C ASP A 233 2.83 -23.79 -8.71
N TYR A 234 1.83 -23.45 -9.54
CA TYR A 234 1.99 -22.42 -10.57
C TYR A 234 1.44 -21.11 -10.08
N LYS A 235 2.29 -20.09 -10.04
CA LYS A 235 1.92 -18.72 -9.68
C LYS A 235 1.98 -17.80 -10.88
N LYS A 236 0.84 -17.25 -11.24
CA LYS A 236 0.78 -16.16 -12.20
C LYS A 236 1.42 -14.92 -11.59
N GLY A 237 2.28 -14.26 -12.34
CA GLY A 237 2.98 -13.06 -11.88
C GLY A 237 2.03 -11.95 -11.48
N GLY A 238 2.19 -11.46 -10.24
CA GLY A 238 1.44 -10.36 -9.64
C GLY A 238 2.29 -9.09 -9.53
N ILE A 239 1.74 -8.08 -8.84
CA ILE A 239 2.47 -6.82 -8.58
C ILE A 239 3.75 -7.06 -7.76
N SER A 240 3.75 -8.07 -6.90
CA SER A 240 4.93 -8.46 -6.11
C SER A 240 6.07 -8.97 -6.99
N SER A 241 5.75 -9.82 -7.98
CA SER A 241 6.73 -10.30 -8.96
C SER A 241 7.25 -9.16 -9.83
N ALA A 242 6.37 -8.26 -10.28
CA ALA A 242 6.77 -7.07 -11.04
C ALA A 242 7.70 -6.16 -10.21
N PHE A 243 7.38 -5.93 -8.94
CA PHE A 243 8.20 -5.12 -8.04
C PHE A 243 9.60 -5.69 -7.87
N ILE A 244 9.73 -6.99 -7.58
CA ILE A 244 11.03 -7.67 -7.45
C ILE A 244 11.84 -7.54 -8.75
N THR A 245 11.19 -7.73 -9.90
CA THR A 245 11.85 -7.60 -11.21
C THR A 245 12.37 -6.19 -11.47
N ILE A 246 11.61 -5.16 -11.06
CA ILE A 246 11.98 -3.75 -11.28
C ILE A 246 13.12 -3.34 -10.35
N VAL A 247 12.98 -3.62 -9.06
CA VAL A 247 13.98 -3.27 -8.04
C VAL A 247 15.26 -4.09 -8.19
N GLY A 248 15.15 -5.39 -8.55
CA GLY A 248 16.31 -6.26 -8.72
C GLY A 248 17.17 -5.94 -9.95
N ARG A 249 16.65 -5.17 -10.93
CA ARG A 249 17.46 -4.72 -12.10
C ARG A 249 18.45 -3.61 -11.79
N ASP A 250 18.23 -2.87 -10.68
CA ASP A 250 19.14 -1.77 -10.28
C ASP A 250 20.22 -2.22 -9.28
N ILE A 251 20.31 -3.52 -8.96
CA ILE A 251 21.31 -4.08 -8.03
C ILE A 251 22.47 -4.73 -8.80
N GLU A 252 22.38 -4.87 -10.12
CA GLU A 252 23.48 -5.24 -11.02
C GLU A 252 24.18 -4.00 -11.60
#